data_405a091a8fc21fbb303b94a4fc8c9197
#
_entry.id   405a091a8fc21fbb303b94a4fc8c9197
#
_cell.length_a   1.000
_cell.length_b   1.000
_cell.length_c   1.000
_cell.angle_alpha   90.00
_cell.angle_beta   90.00
_cell.angle_gamma   90.00
#
_symmetry.space_group_name_H-M   'P 1'
#
loop_
_entity.id
_entity.type
_entity.pdbx_description
1 polymer ?
#
loop_
_entity_poly.entity_id
_entity_poly.type
_entity_poly.pdbx_seq_one_letter_code
_entity_poly.pdbx_strand_id
1 'polypeptide(L)'
;MTGMDEADGAGRAKITLRAAIAPFVVIIVIGALCTLGIFGYFNEQDVHSTQYQTGQLTAPNRVEVDVTLQRMDASGRQLTLIVLVNPIGDTASPDNDNSLAHPLTLETSSLTNTTLRYPAGERISAQNISVGLDDGIVSDYPFDSYTTDVGFYASSNDEPVPISLIFHNEDPFFLTTATGANADSGAATIGLRISRSRGTFIFAWFLMVAMWILALSVLGAAWIIVRGRRGLIWPALGWMAATLFALVAVRNAVPGLPPIGSLFDYASFLWAEAIVALSIATVTVHGVIVERSR
;
A
#
# COMPACT_ATOMS: atom_id res chain seq x y z
N MET A 1 41.82 -30.82 -45.29
CA MET A 1 40.42 -30.38 -45.45
C MET A 1 39.60 -30.75 -44.18
N THR A 2 40.21 -30.66 -42.99
CA THR A 2 39.65 -31.16 -41.69
C THR A 2 39.58 -30.10 -40.58
N GLY A 3 39.86 -28.82 -40.89
CA GLY A 3 39.88 -27.76 -39.86
C GLY A 3 38.70 -26.78 -39.84
N MET A 4 37.75 -26.86 -40.81
CA MET A 4 36.63 -25.93 -40.91
C MET A 4 35.34 -26.43 -40.22
N ASP A 5 35.19 -27.74 -40.02
CA ASP A 5 33.98 -28.31 -39.37
C ASP A 5 34.00 -28.22 -37.86
N GLU A 6 35.19 -28.18 -37.23
CA GLU A 6 35.31 -28.14 -35.76
C GLU A 6 35.00 -26.75 -35.16
N ALA A 7 35.30 -25.69 -35.92
CA ALA A 7 35.01 -24.31 -35.48
C ALA A 7 33.51 -23.96 -35.56
N ASP A 8 32.77 -24.52 -36.52
CA ASP A 8 31.31 -24.26 -36.67
C ASP A 8 30.49 -25.04 -35.62
N GLY A 9 30.94 -26.24 -35.24
CA GLY A 9 30.33 -27.03 -34.17
C GLY A 9 30.45 -26.38 -32.76
N ALA A 10 31.61 -25.73 -32.46
CA ALA A 10 31.84 -25.06 -31.18
C ALA A 10 31.02 -23.74 -31.08
N GLY A 11 30.79 -23.06 -32.20
CA GLY A 11 29.95 -21.86 -32.23
C GLY A 11 28.46 -22.17 -32.01
N ARG A 12 27.95 -23.21 -32.64
CA ARG A 12 26.56 -23.66 -32.46
C ARG A 12 26.30 -24.23 -31.07
N ALA A 13 27.23 -24.97 -30.47
CA ALA A 13 27.13 -25.50 -29.10
C ALA A 13 27.09 -24.37 -28.07
N LYS A 14 27.85 -23.29 -28.23
CA LYS A 14 27.85 -22.11 -27.34
C LYS A 14 26.55 -21.32 -27.45
N ILE A 15 25.94 -21.21 -28.63
CA ILE A 15 24.66 -20.50 -28.82
C ILE A 15 23.51 -21.31 -28.22
N THR A 16 23.49 -22.64 -28.39
CA THR A 16 22.48 -23.52 -27.82
C THR A 16 22.56 -23.59 -26.30
N LEU A 17 23.77 -23.59 -25.73
CA LEU A 17 23.96 -23.59 -24.27
C LEU A 17 23.48 -22.28 -23.64
N ARG A 18 23.78 -21.10 -24.23
CA ARG A 18 23.28 -19.79 -23.79
C ARG A 18 21.77 -19.68 -23.90
N ALA A 19 21.17 -20.23 -24.97
CA ALA A 19 19.72 -20.25 -25.15
C ALA A 19 19.01 -21.16 -24.14
N ALA A 20 19.66 -22.23 -23.68
CA ALA A 20 19.12 -23.10 -22.64
C ALA A 20 19.28 -22.55 -21.21
N ILE A 21 20.35 -21.77 -20.97
CA ILE A 21 20.62 -21.19 -19.64
C ILE A 21 19.65 -20.02 -19.33
N ALA A 22 19.29 -19.23 -20.33
CA ALA A 22 18.44 -18.05 -20.14
C ALA A 22 17.09 -18.37 -19.44
N PRO A 23 16.28 -19.35 -19.88
CA PRO A 23 15.03 -19.68 -19.20
C PRO A 23 15.26 -20.22 -17.77
N PHE A 24 16.35 -20.94 -17.54
CA PHE A 24 16.69 -21.47 -16.22
C PHE A 24 17.06 -20.35 -15.23
N VAL A 25 17.82 -19.35 -15.68
CA VAL A 25 18.13 -18.17 -14.88
C VAL A 25 16.85 -17.39 -14.57
N VAL A 26 15.94 -17.22 -15.52
CA VAL A 26 14.65 -16.56 -15.30
C VAL A 26 13.83 -17.30 -14.24
N ILE A 27 13.75 -18.62 -14.29
CA ILE A 27 13.03 -19.43 -13.29
C ILE A 27 13.65 -19.28 -11.90
N ILE A 28 14.99 -19.30 -11.80
CA ILE A 28 15.69 -19.09 -10.51
C ILE A 28 15.40 -17.69 -9.96
N VAL A 29 15.45 -16.65 -10.80
CA VAL A 29 15.16 -15.27 -10.37
C VAL A 29 13.71 -15.15 -9.89
N ILE A 30 12.75 -15.72 -10.63
CA ILE A 30 11.34 -15.74 -10.21
C ILE A 30 11.18 -16.50 -8.89
N GLY A 31 11.81 -17.66 -8.74
CA GLY A 31 11.78 -18.44 -7.50
C GLY A 31 12.35 -17.67 -6.32
N ALA A 32 13.48 -16.96 -6.50
CA ALA A 32 14.08 -16.13 -5.47
C ALA A 32 13.18 -14.95 -5.08
N LEU A 33 12.56 -14.27 -6.07
CA LEU A 33 11.62 -13.18 -5.83
C LEU A 33 10.36 -13.66 -5.08
N CYS A 34 9.82 -14.82 -5.47
CA CYS A 34 8.69 -15.44 -4.75
C CYS A 34 9.05 -15.76 -3.30
N THR A 35 10.23 -16.34 -3.07
CA THR A 35 10.70 -16.69 -1.72
C THR A 35 10.88 -15.45 -0.87
N LEU A 36 11.48 -14.37 -1.41
CA LEU A 36 11.63 -13.09 -0.73
C LEU A 36 10.28 -12.44 -0.42
N GLY A 37 9.32 -12.52 -1.36
CA GLY A 37 7.96 -12.02 -1.15
C GLY A 37 7.23 -12.76 -0.03
N ILE A 38 7.30 -14.09 -0.02
CA ILE A 38 6.68 -14.93 1.02
C ILE A 38 7.34 -14.67 2.39
N PHE A 39 8.67 -14.61 2.44
CA PHE A 39 9.39 -14.29 3.68
C PHE A 39 9.04 -12.89 4.20
N GLY A 40 8.96 -11.91 3.30
CA GLY A 40 8.52 -10.55 3.64
C GLY A 40 7.11 -10.53 4.24
N TYR A 41 6.18 -11.30 3.66
CA TYR A 41 4.80 -11.41 4.15
C TYR A 41 4.72 -11.95 5.59
N PHE A 42 5.40 -13.07 5.87
CA PHE A 42 5.39 -13.64 7.23
C PHE A 42 6.03 -12.71 8.27
N ASN A 43 7.12 -12.02 7.91
CA ASN A 43 7.76 -11.07 8.82
C ASN A 43 6.91 -9.81 9.07
N GLU A 44 5.96 -9.51 8.19
CA GLU A 44 5.07 -8.35 8.34
C GLU A 44 3.88 -8.64 9.25
N GLN A 45 3.40 -9.89 9.30
CA GLN A 45 2.31 -10.29 10.20
C GLN A 45 2.63 -9.98 11.67
N ASP A 46 3.88 -10.20 12.10
CA ASP A 46 4.32 -9.92 13.47
C ASP A 46 4.27 -8.42 13.80
N VAL A 47 4.52 -7.55 12.82
CA VAL A 47 4.50 -6.09 12.99
C VAL A 47 3.06 -5.54 13.05
N HIS A 48 2.13 -6.11 12.29
CA HIS A 48 0.71 -5.72 12.34
C HIS A 48 0.04 -6.08 13.67
N SER A 49 0.52 -7.10 14.37
CA SER A 49 -0.01 -7.52 15.67
C SER A 49 0.46 -6.64 16.84
N THR A 50 1.30 -5.62 16.59
CA THR A 50 1.83 -4.75 17.62
C THR A 50 0.73 -3.84 18.16
N GLN A 51 0.45 -3.98 19.47
CA GLN A 51 -0.47 -3.13 20.22
C GLN A 51 0.30 -2.02 20.92
N TYR A 52 -0.23 -0.82 20.86
CA TYR A 52 0.30 0.31 21.61
C TYR A 52 -0.64 0.65 22.76
N GLN A 53 -0.08 0.81 23.95
CA GLN A 53 -0.87 1.11 25.16
C GLN A 53 -0.33 2.36 25.85
N THR A 54 -1.22 3.22 26.30
CA THR A 54 -0.89 4.41 27.07
C THR A 54 -2.02 4.73 28.05
N GLY A 55 -1.80 5.68 28.95
CA GLY A 55 -2.79 6.08 29.94
C GLY A 55 -2.55 5.46 31.30
N GLN A 56 -3.58 5.46 32.13
CA GLN A 56 -3.54 4.97 33.53
C GLN A 56 -3.83 3.46 33.60
N LEU A 57 -2.92 2.63 33.05
CA LEU A 57 -3.09 1.18 32.93
C LEU A 57 -3.29 0.44 34.25
N THR A 58 -2.80 1.00 35.36
CA THR A 58 -2.83 0.37 36.69
C THR A 58 -3.97 0.87 37.59
N ALA A 59 -4.73 1.88 37.13
CA ALA A 59 -5.85 2.38 37.90
C ALA A 59 -6.94 1.30 38.06
N PRO A 60 -7.40 0.97 39.27
CA PRO A 60 -8.39 -0.10 39.46
C PRO A 60 -9.75 0.25 38.84
N ASN A 61 -10.10 1.52 38.88
CA ASN A 61 -11.33 2.06 38.33
C ASN A 61 -10.96 2.97 37.15
N ARG A 62 -11.15 2.51 35.95
CA ARG A 62 -10.78 3.22 34.73
C ARG A 62 -11.70 2.88 33.57
N VAL A 63 -11.67 3.69 32.58
CA VAL A 63 -12.26 3.41 31.28
C VAL A 63 -11.15 3.00 30.29
N GLU A 64 -11.24 1.80 29.75
CA GLU A 64 -10.34 1.35 28.69
C GLU A 64 -10.95 1.67 27.34
N VAL A 65 -10.23 2.44 26.55
CA VAL A 65 -10.62 2.83 25.19
C VAL A 65 -9.79 2.01 24.20
N ASP A 66 -10.45 1.06 23.56
CA ASP A 66 -9.87 0.24 22.52
C ASP A 66 -10.11 0.89 21.16
N VAL A 67 -9.02 1.23 20.47
CA VAL A 67 -9.04 1.97 19.21
C VAL A 67 -8.42 1.12 18.12
N THR A 68 -9.21 0.77 17.11
CA THR A 68 -8.76 0.00 15.95
C THR A 68 -8.72 0.89 14.71
N LEU A 69 -7.55 1.03 14.11
CA LEU A 69 -7.41 1.61 12.78
C LEU A 69 -7.97 0.65 11.74
N GLN A 70 -9.16 0.94 11.25
CA GLN A 70 -9.83 0.14 10.24
C GLN A 70 -9.32 0.45 8.84
N ARG A 71 -9.12 1.74 8.54
CA ARG A 71 -8.73 2.20 7.21
C ARG A 71 -8.03 3.56 7.26
N MET A 72 -6.99 3.69 6.45
CA MET A 72 -6.36 4.98 6.15
C MET A 72 -6.68 5.41 4.72
N ASP A 73 -7.19 6.63 4.59
CA ASP A 73 -7.34 7.32 3.31
C ASP A 73 -6.26 8.41 3.19
N ALA A 74 -5.16 8.06 2.51
CA ALA A 74 -4.05 8.98 2.30
C ALA A 74 -4.44 10.19 1.44
N SER A 75 -5.34 9.99 0.45
CA SER A 75 -5.80 11.06 -0.45
C SER A 75 -6.77 12.00 0.25
N GLY A 76 -7.67 11.47 1.07
CA GLY A 76 -8.58 12.23 1.90
C GLY A 76 -7.96 12.78 3.19
N ARG A 77 -6.68 12.45 3.47
CA ARG A 77 -5.94 12.85 4.67
C ARG A 77 -6.65 12.53 5.97
N GLN A 78 -7.21 11.32 6.08
CA GLN A 78 -7.96 10.90 7.27
C GLN A 78 -7.79 9.42 7.59
N LEU A 79 -7.92 9.11 8.88
CA LEU A 79 -8.01 7.77 9.43
C LEU A 79 -9.45 7.48 9.82
N THR A 80 -9.94 6.30 9.49
CA THR A 80 -11.18 5.76 10.06
C THR A 80 -10.82 4.83 11.20
N LEU A 81 -11.25 5.18 12.41
CA LEU A 81 -11.01 4.43 13.63
C LEU A 81 -12.33 3.89 14.18
N ILE A 82 -12.29 2.68 14.69
CA ILE A 82 -13.36 2.10 15.52
C ILE A 82 -12.94 2.28 16.97
N VAL A 83 -13.80 2.88 17.77
CA VAL A 83 -13.61 3.11 19.19
C VAL A 83 -14.60 2.24 19.96
N LEU A 84 -14.09 1.40 20.84
CA LEU A 84 -14.85 0.62 21.80
C LEU A 84 -14.44 1.02 23.23
N VAL A 85 -15.42 1.26 24.07
CA VAL A 85 -15.21 1.63 25.48
C VAL A 85 -15.47 0.42 26.35
N ASN A 86 -14.50 0.03 27.18
CA ASN A 86 -14.61 -1.06 28.13
C ASN A 86 -14.45 -0.49 29.57
N PRO A 87 -15.52 -0.46 30.41
CA PRO A 87 -15.42 -0.02 31.77
C PRO A 87 -14.74 -1.10 32.62
N ILE A 88 -13.86 -0.67 33.56
CA ILE A 88 -13.11 -1.55 34.47
C ILE A 88 -13.31 -1.11 35.93
N GLY A 89 -13.57 -2.07 36.80
CA GLY A 89 -13.81 -1.81 38.24
C GLY A 89 -15.15 -1.12 38.44
N ASP A 90 -15.19 -0.11 39.30
CA ASP A 90 -16.41 0.61 39.68
C ASP A 90 -17.01 1.47 38.57
N THR A 91 -16.33 1.59 37.41
CA THR A 91 -16.89 2.25 36.23
C THR A 91 -17.87 1.34 35.46
N ALA A 92 -17.76 0.01 35.64
CA ALA A 92 -18.68 -0.97 35.10
C ALA A 92 -19.98 -1.04 35.94
N SER A 93 -21.11 -1.29 35.28
CA SER A 93 -22.38 -1.53 35.96
C SER A 93 -22.35 -2.87 36.69
N PRO A 94 -22.85 -2.95 37.95
CA PRO A 94 -22.93 -4.22 38.66
C PRO A 94 -23.81 -5.27 37.99
N ASP A 95 -24.76 -4.83 37.20
CA ASP A 95 -25.74 -5.71 36.54
C ASP A 95 -25.28 -6.23 35.17
N ASN A 96 -24.31 -5.55 34.55
CA ASN A 96 -23.83 -5.90 33.20
C ASN A 96 -22.43 -5.29 32.92
N ASP A 97 -21.43 -6.13 32.81
CA ASP A 97 -20.03 -5.71 32.55
C ASP A 97 -19.85 -4.92 31.22
N ASN A 98 -20.81 -4.98 30.30
CA ASN A 98 -20.78 -4.22 29.05
C ASN A 98 -21.66 -2.96 29.10
N SER A 99 -21.84 -2.38 30.27
CA SER A 99 -22.54 -1.10 30.49
C SER A 99 -21.85 -0.30 31.57
N LEU A 100 -22.03 1.01 31.56
CA LEU A 100 -21.40 1.94 32.49
C LEU A 100 -22.29 2.11 33.78
N ALA A 101 -21.66 2.21 34.93
CA ALA A 101 -22.33 2.55 36.16
C ALA A 101 -22.84 4.01 36.20
N HIS A 102 -22.07 4.91 35.56
CA HIS A 102 -22.37 6.34 35.44
C HIS A 102 -22.26 6.81 33.99
N PRO A 103 -22.96 7.88 33.59
CA PRO A 103 -22.87 8.40 32.22
C PRO A 103 -21.42 8.87 31.95
N LEU A 104 -20.91 8.51 30.78
CA LEU A 104 -19.57 8.86 30.33
C LEU A 104 -19.62 9.78 29.13
N THR A 105 -18.84 10.84 29.17
CA THR A 105 -18.54 11.69 28.02
C THR A 105 -17.10 11.45 27.60
N LEU A 106 -16.88 11.05 26.37
CA LEU A 106 -15.56 10.83 25.79
C LEU A 106 -15.34 11.86 24.69
N GLU A 107 -14.47 12.83 24.94
CA GLU A 107 -14.02 13.78 23.92
C GLU A 107 -12.89 13.17 23.12
N THR A 108 -12.87 13.44 21.81
CA THR A 108 -11.96 12.80 20.87
C THR A 108 -11.28 13.83 19.98
N SER A 109 -10.10 13.52 19.45
CA SER A 109 -9.41 14.29 18.40
C SER A 109 -10.05 14.11 17.00
N SER A 110 -11.30 13.66 16.93
CA SER A 110 -12.01 13.41 15.67
C SER A 110 -12.37 14.71 14.95
N LEU A 111 -12.34 14.65 13.61
CA LEU A 111 -12.80 15.73 12.73
C LEU A 111 -14.34 15.89 12.72
N THR A 112 -15.07 14.82 13.02
CA THR A 112 -16.54 14.79 12.86
C THR A 112 -17.27 14.61 14.18
N ASN A 113 -16.87 13.62 14.98
CA ASN A 113 -17.49 13.25 16.25
C ASN A 113 -16.54 13.59 17.40
N THR A 114 -16.47 14.86 17.75
CA THR A 114 -15.57 15.34 18.83
C THR A 114 -16.02 14.89 20.22
N THR A 115 -17.27 14.48 20.40
CA THR A 115 -17.81 14.05 21.69
C THR A 115 -18.71 12.84 21.51
N LEU A 116 -18.32 11.74 22.15
CA LEU A 116 -19.11 10.51 22.25
C LEU A 116 -19.75 10.44 23.63
N ARG A 117 -21.03 10.15 23.70
CA ARG A 117 -21.78 10.08 24.95
C ARG A 117 -22.33 8.66 25.14
N TYR A 118 -22.08 8.12 26.33
CA TYR A 118 -22.51 6.80 26.74
C TYR A 118 -23.39 6.93 28.00
N PRO A 119 -24.71 6.69 27.90
CA PRO A 119 -25.61 6.71 29.05
C PRO A 119 -25.30 5.58 30.04
N ALA A 120 -25.58 5.79 31.32
CA ALA A 120 -25.46 4.76 32.32
C ALA A 120 -26.47 3.63 32.11
N GLY A 121 -26.06 2.38 32.32
CA GLY A 121 -26.90 1.18 32.22
C GLY A 121 -27.25 0.73 30.79
N GLU A 122 -26.89 1.50 29.79
CA GLU A 122 -27.07 1.11 28.40
C GLU A 122 -25.88 0.30 27.87
N ARG A 123 -26.15 -0.60 26.92
CA ARG A 123 -25.09 -1.38 26.28
C ARG A 123 -24.17 -0.49 25.47
N ILE A 124 -22.88 -0.61 25.73
CA ILE A 124 -21.83 0.08 24.97
C ILE A 124 -21.74 -0.49 23.56
N SER A 125 -21.75 0.37 22.56
CA SER A 125 -21.55 0.03 21.17
C SER A 125 -20.30 0.70 20.62
N ALA A 126 -19.61 0.01 19.70
CA ALA A 126 -18.49 0.59 18.99
C ALA A 126 -18.93 1.81 18.15
N GLN A 127 -18.10 2.83 18.13
CA GLN A 127 -18.36 4.07 17.39
C GLN A 127 -17.25 4.30 16.34
N ASN A 128 -17.64 4.77 15.18
CA ASN A 128 -16.69 5.15 14.13
C ASN A 128 -16.35 6.63 14.26
N ILE A 129 -15.06 6.94 14.25
CA ILE A 129 -14.54 8.30 14.25
C ILE A 129 -13.56 8.49 13.10
N SER A 130 -13.40 9.74 12.64
CA SER A 130 -12.40 10.10 11.63
C SER A 130 -11.41 11.08 12.22
N VAL A 131 -10.12 10.74 12.17
CA VAL A 131 -9.02 11.59 12.66
C VAL A 131 -8.22 12.10 11.46
N GLY A 132 -7.84 13.38 11.47
CA GLY A 132 -7.04 13.98 10.42
C GLY A 132 -5.58 13.56 10.47
N LEU A 133 -4.89 13.64 9.32
CA LEU A 133 -3.44 13.51 9.23
C LEU A 133 -2.81 14.90 9.31
N ASP A 134 -1.84 15.06 10.20
CA ASP A 134 -1.15 16.35 10.42
C ASP A 134 -0.13 16.64 9.35
N ASP A 135 0.65 15.62 8.94
CA ASP A 135 1.72 15.75 7.96
C ASP A 135 1.71 14.55 6.98
N GLY A 136 2.51 14.67 5.89
CA GLY A 136 2.70 13.65 4.87
C GLY A 136 2.27 14.10 3.48
N ILE A 137 2.98 13.58 2.46
CA ILE A 137 2.80 13.92 1.05
C ILE A 137 2.40 12.67 0.27
N VAL A 138 1.15 12.60 -0.18
CA VAL A 138 0.59 11.44 -0.89
C VAL A 138 1.24 11.19 -2.26
N SER A 139 1.81 12.23 -2.88
CA SER A 139 2.52 12.09 -4.17
C SER A 139 3.85 11.35 -4.07
N ASP A 140 4.40 11.16 -2.88
CA ASP A 140 5.65 10.45 -2.66
C ASP A 140 5.48 8.92 -2.68
N TYR A 141 4.29 8.44 -3.02
CA TYR A 141 4.00 7.02 -3.14
C TYR A 141 5.07 6.26 -3.95
N PRO A 142 5.61 5.11 -3.50
CA PRO A 142 5.27 4.34 -2.29
C PRO A 142 6.10 4.68 -1.04
N PHE A 143 6.81 5.80 -1.00
CA PHE A 143 7.67 6.23 0.12
C PHE A 143 6.94 7.19 1.08
N ASP A 144 5.65 7.42 0.86
CA ASP A 144 4.83 8.31 1.64
C ASP A 144 4.73 7.85 3.12
N SER A 145 4.88 8.80 4.03
CA SER A 145 4.69 8.60 5.46
C SER A 145 3.92 9.78 6.06
N TYR A 146 3.15 9.50 7.09
CA TYR A 146 2.20 10.42 7.69
C TYR A 146 2.35 10.43 9.20
N THR A 147 1.96 11.53 9.83
CA THR A 147 1.89 11.63 11.29
C THR A 147 0.50 12.09 11.71
N THR A 148 0.08 11.69 12.89
CA THR A 148 -1.16 12.13 13.52
C THR A 148 -1.12 11.85 15.02
N ASP A 149 -1.92 12.61 15.78
CA ASP A 149 -2.16 12.39 17.20
C ASP A 149 -3.59 11.92 17.44
N VAL A 150 -3.73 10.76 18.08
CA VAL A 150 -5.01 10.20 18.50
C VAL A 150 -5.18 10.39 19.99
N GLY A 151 -6.09 11.27 20.38
CA GLY A 151 -6.31 11.64 21.76
C GLY A 151 -7.75 11.48 22.20
N PHE A 152 -7.91 11.13 23.48
CA PHE A 152 -9.19 11.00 24.17
C PHE A 152 -9.14 11.64 25.54
N TYR A 153 -10.27 12.23 25.94
CA TYR A 153 -10.48 12.72 27.30
C TYR A 153 -11.81 12.17 27.83
N ALA A 154 -11.77 11.48 28.97
CA ALA A 154 -12.92 10.86 29.57
C ALA A 154 -13.39 11.65 30.81
N SER A 155 -14.67 11.97 30.86
CA SER A 155 -15.30 12.61 32.00
C SER A 155 -16.65 11.99 32.37
N SER A 156 -17.00 12.00 33.66
CA SER A 156 -18.30 11.60 34.16
C SER A 156 -18.79 12.67 35.14
N ASN A 157 -19.94 13.25 34.88
CA ASN A 157 -20.49 14.38 35.69
C ASN A 157 -19.48 15.55 35.83
N ASP A 158 -18.77 15.89 34.75
CA ASP A 158 -17.72 16.91 34.67
C ASP A 158 -16.44 16.61 35.49
N GLU A 159 -16.32 15.42 36.08
CA GLU A 159 -15.08 14.98 36.75
C GLU A 159 -14.27 14.08 35.78
N PRO A 160 -12.92 14.23 35.74
CA PRO A 160 -12.08 13.37 34.91
C PRO A 160 -12.11 11.92 35.41
N VAL A 161 -12.26 10.97 34.48
CA VAL A 161 -12.22 9.54 34.76
C VAL A 161 -10.90 8.97 34.26
N PRO A 162 -10.18 8.14 35.06
CA PRO A 162 -8.96 7.49 34.60
C PRO A 162 -9.19 6.73 33.31
N ILE A 163 -8.31 6.96 32.31
CA ILE A 163 -8.42 6.36 31.00
C ILE A 163 -7.17 5.53 30.65
N SER A 164 -7.36 4.39 30.06
CA SER A 164 -6.32 3.63 29.35
C SER A 164 -6.68 3.51 27.86
N LEU A 165 -5.71 3.77 27.01
CA LEU A 165 -5.88 3.73 25.55
C LEU A 165 -5.08 2.56 24.99
N ILE A 166 -5.74 1.69 24.24
CA ILE A 166 -5.15 0.59 23.51
C ILE A 166 -5.38 0.86 22.02
N PHE A 167 -4.30 0.84 21.23
CA PHE A 167 -4.37 1.10 19.81
C PHE A 167 -3.94 -0.14 19.01
N HIS A 168 -4.77 -0.53 18.06
CA HIS A 168 -4.55 -1.63 17.12
C HIS A 168 -4.55 -1.13 15.67
N ASN A 169 -3.75 -1.72 14.81
CA ASN A 169 -3.79 -1.45 13.39
C ASN A 169 -4.28 -2.69 12.62
N GLU A 170 -5.40 -2.55 11.91
CA GLU A 170 -5.95 -3.58 11.02
C GLU A 170 -5.89 -3.19 9.53
N ASP A 171 -5.33 -2.00 9.20
CA ASP A 171 -5.18 -1.60 7.80
C ASP A 171 -4.04 -2.39 7.12
N PRO A 172 -4.33 -3.21 6.08
CA PRO A 172 -3.32 -4.07 5.46
C PRO A 172 -2.28 -3.30 4.61
N PHE A 173 -2.54 -2.05 4.27
CA PHE A 173 -1.68 -1.26 3.39
C PHE A 173 -0.71 -0.35 4.14
N PHE A 174 -0.91 -0.19 5.46
CA PHE A 174 -0.14 0.72 6.28
C PHE A 174 0.36 0.07 7.57
N LEU A 175 1.55 0.45 7.98
CA LEU A 175 2.15 0.14 9.27
C LEU A 175 2.10 1.38 10.15
N THR A 176 1.77 1.18 11.43
CA THR A 176 1.79 2.23 12.43
C THR A 176 2.93 2.03 13.42
N THR A 177 3.57 3.11 13.81
CA THR A 177 4.57 3.15 14.89
C THR A 177 4.23 4.28 15.85
N ALA A 178 4.20 4.01 17.15
CA ALA A 178 4.02 5.05 18.16
C ALA A 178 5.26 5.94 18.22
N THR A 179 5.08 7.25 18.11
CA THR A 179 6.15 8.26 18.20
C THR A 179 6.23 8.91 19.57
N GLY A 180 5.16 8.84 20.34
CA GLY A 180 5.05 9.37 21.68
C GLY A 180 3.74 8.95 22.32
N ALA A 181 3.68 9.02 23.64
CA ALA A 181 2.46 8.75 24.39
C ALA A 181 2.43 9.69 25.60
N ASN A 182 1.32 10.37 25.79
CA ASN A 182 1.09 11.26 26.93
C ASN A 182 -0.19 10.82 27.65
N ALA A 183 -0.15 10.88 28.96
CA ALA A 183 -1.31 10.59 29.77
C ALA A 183 -1.36 11.56 30.98
N ASP A 184 -2.56 12.07 31.25
CA ASP A 184 -2.86 12.92 32.35
C ASP A 184 -4.20 12.49 32.98
N SER A 185 -4.67 13.19 34.01
CA SER A 185 -5.97 12.93 34.63
C SER A 185 -7.09 12.98 33.60
N GLY A 186 -7.65 11.79 33.27
CA GLY A 186 -8.75 11.66 32.32
C GLY A 186 -8.36 11.77 30.84
N ALA A 187 -7.09 12.07 30.49
CA ALA A 187 -6.63 12.20 29.12
C ALA A 187 -5.60 11.12 28.75
N ALA A 188 -5.68 10.61 27.52
CA ALA A 188 -4.65 9.77 26.92
C ALA A 188 -4.49 10.13 25.45
N THR A 189 -3.24 10.33 25.02
CA THR A 189 -2.91 10.65 23.63
C THR A 189 -1.76 9.78 23.16
N ILE A 190 -1.86 9.30 21.92
CA ILE A 190 -0.83 8.54 21.25
C ILE A 190 -0.46 9.25 19.95
N GLY A 191 0.82 9.59 19.80
CA GLY A 191 1.37 10.06 18.52
C GLY A 191 1.69 8.85 17.64
N LEU A 192 1.23 8.89 16.42
CA LEU A 192 1.39 7.81 15.44
C LEU A 192 2.17 8.29 14.22
N ARG A 193 3.12 7.50 13.78
CA ARG A 193 3.71 7.56 12.46
C ARG A 193 3.19 6.40 11.64
N ILE A 194 2.66 6.71 10.46
CA ILE A 194 2.02 5.77 9.56
C ILE A 194 2.80 5.74 8.26
N SER A 195 3.24 4.56 7.82
CA SER A 195 4.00 4.36 6.58
C SER A 195 3.43 3.20 5.79
N ARG A 196 3.77 3.12 4.52
CA ARG A 196 3.31 1.99 3.69
C ARG A 196 3.83 0.66 4.20
N SER A 197 2.98 -0.36 4.12
CA SER A 197 3.36 -1.73 4.42
C SER A 197 4.45 -2.22 3.46
N ARG A 198 5.31 -3.12 3.92
CA ARG A 198 6.36 -3.72 3.07
C ARG A 198 5.75 -4.45 1.88
N GLY A 199 4.61 -5.10 2.08
CA GLY A 199 3.86 -5.77 1.01
C GLY A 199 3.44 -4.79 -0.08
N THR A 200 2.87 -3.64 0.30
CA THR A 200 2.51 -2.55 -0.63
C THR A 200 3.74 -2.04 -1.39
N PHE A 201 4.85 -1.82 -0.68
CA PHE A 201 6.11 -1.35 -1.26
C PHE A 201 6.68 -2.34 -2.29
N ILE A 202 6.80 -3.61 -1.94
CA ILE A 202 7.30 -4.67 -2.84
C ILE A 202 6.40 -4.79 -4.07
N PHE A 203 5.08 -4.75 -3.89
CA PHE A 203 4.13 -4.85 -4.99
C PHE A 203 4.21 -3.64 -5.93
N ALA A 204 4.35 -2.43 -5.40
CA ALA A 204 4.57 -1.23 -6.20
C ALA A 204 5.83 -1.34 -7.07
N TRP A 205 6.95 -1.78 -6.49
CA TRP A 205 8.19 -2.03 -7.23
C TRP A 205 8.02 -3.09 -8.31
N PHE A 206 7.32 -4.19 -7.98
CA PHE A 206 7.01 -5.23 -8.96
C PHE A 206 6.24 -4.67 -10.16
N LEU A 207 5.21 -3.86 -9.92
CA LEU A 207 4.43 -3.24 -11.00
C LEU A 207 5.27 -2.26 -11.82
N MET A 208 6.13 -1.44 -11.19
CA MET A 208 7.05 -0.54 -11.91
C MET A 208 7.96 -1.32 -12.87
N VAL A 209 8.59 -2.38 -12.36
CA VAL A 209 9.47 -3.24 -13.17
C VAL A 209 8.70 -3.92 -14.30
N ALA A 210 7.49 -4.43 -14.04
CA ALA A 210 6.64 -5.05 -15.05
C ALA A 210 6.27 -4.06 -16.18
N MET A 211 5.93 -2.82 -15.84
CA MET A 211 5.66 -1.78 -16.84
C MET A 211 6.88 -1.47 -17.71
N TRP A 212 8.07 -1.37 -17.12
CA TRP A 212 9.30 -1.19 -17.86
C TRP A 212 9.62 -2.37 -18.79
N ILE A 213 9.43 -3.61 -18.33
CA ILE A 213 9.63 -4.82 -19.15
C ILE A 213 8.68 -4.81 -20.34
N LEU A 214 7.40 -4.50 -20.14
CA LEU A 214 6.41 -4.41 -21.22
C LEU A 214 6.80 -3.34 -22.23
N ALA A 215 7.13 -2.14 -21.78
CA ALA A 215 7.51 -1.03 -22.67
C ALA A 215 8.78 -1.34 -23.48
N LEU A 216 9.81 -1.88 -22.86
CA LEU A 216 11.06 -2.27 -23.53
C LEU A 216 10.85 -3.42 -24.50
N SER A 217 9.96 -4.36 -24.21
CA SER A 217 9.58 -5.44 -25.13
C SER A 217 8.92 -4.91 -26.39
N VAL A 218 8.00 -3.95 -26.24
CA VAL A 218 7.35 -3.27 -27.39
C VAL A 218 8.37 -2.46 -28.18
N LEU A 219 9.26 -1.72 -27.52
CA LEU A 219 10.33 -0.96 -28.18
C LEU A 219 11.26 -1.88 -28.99
N GLY A 220 11.66 -3.02 -28.40
CA GLY A 220 12.49 -4.03 -29.08
C GLY A 220 11.78 -4.62 -30.32
N ALA A 221 10.49 -4.93 -30.22
CA ALA A 221 9.70 -5.40 -31.34
C ALA A 221 9.58 -4.32 -32.43
N ALA A 222 9.31 -3.08 -32.07
CA ALA A 222 9.27 -1.95 -33.00
C ALA A 222 10.60 -1.77 -33.73
N TRP A 223 11.72 -1.83 -33.02
CA TRP A 223 13.06 -1.76 -33.59
C TRP A 223 13.31 -2.84 -34.64
N ILE A 224 12.94 -4.11 -34.35
CA ILE A 224 13.11 -5.24 -35.27
C ILE A 224 12.25 -5.03 -36.53
N ILE A 225 11.00 -4.57 -36.38
CA ILE A 225 10.09 -4.33 -37.54
C ILE A 225 10.63 -3.24 -38.44
N VAL A 226 11.04 -2.09 -37.85
CA VAL A 226 11.57 -0.95 -38.61
C VAL A 226 12.88 -1.31 -39.30
N ARG A 227 13.82 -1.94 -38.59
CA ARG A 227 15.11 -2.36 -39.17
C ARG A 227 14.95 -3.39 -40.29
N GLY A 228 13.97 -4.28 -40.17
CA GLY A 228 13.65 -5.30 -41.17
C GLY A 228 12.90 -4.76 -42.38
N ARG A 229 12.64 -3.45 -42.47
CA ARG A 229 11.86 -2.80 -43.55
C ARG A 229 10.58 -3.55 -43.88
N ARG A 230 9.91 -4.04 -42.85
CA ARG A 230 8.62 -4.73 -42.98
C ARG A 230 7.51 -3.71 -43.17
N GLY A 231 6.54 -4.01 -44.05
CA GLY A 231 5.32 -3.23 -44.21
C GLY A 231 4.44 -3.30 -42.94
N LEU A 232 3.19 -2.88 -43.07
CA LEU A 232 2.23 -2.91 -41.95
C LEU A 232 1.95 -4.35 -41.49
N ILE A 233 2.29 -4.65 -40.24
CA ILE A 233 2.04 -5.94 -39.57
C ILE A 233 0.90 -5.76 -38.58
N TRP A 234 -0.35 -5.91 -39.02
CA TRP A 234 -1.55 -5.68 -38.22
C TRP A 234 -1.58 -6.43 -36.86
N PRO A 235 -1.18 -7.72 -36.79
CA PRO A 235 -1.12 -8.43 -35.52
C PRO A 235 -0.14 -7.79 -34.52
N ALA A 236 1.00 -7.28 -34.98
CA ALA A 236 1.97 -6.61 -34.12
C ALA A 236 1.44 -5.27 -33.60
N LEU A 237 0.79 -4.49 -34.47
CA LEU A 237 0.14 -3.23 -34.04
C LEU A 237 -0.98 -3.47 -33.05
N GLY A 238 -1.79 -4.53 -33.27
CA GLY A 238 -2.84 -4.92 -32.32
C GLY A 238 -2.28 -5.31 -30.94
N TRP A 239 -1.19 -6.08 -30.91
CA TRP A 239 -0.51 -6.43 -29.66
C TRP A 239 0.08 -5.20 -28.96
N MET A 240 0.75 -4.30 -29.67
CA MET A 240 1.30 -3.07 -29.12
C MET A 240 0.19 -2.16 -28.55
N ALA A 241 -0.93 -2.02 -29.27
CA ALA A 241 -2.08 -1.25 -28.78
C ALA A 241 -2.71 -1.90 -27.53
N ALA A 242 -2.83 -3.23 -27.49
CA ALA A 242 -3.31 -3.92 -26.30
C ALA A 242 -2.38 -3.70 -25.09
N THR A 243 -1.05 -3.63 -25.32
CA THR A 243 -0.08 -3.32 -24.26
C THR A 243 -0.27 -1.91 -23.71
N LEU A 244 -0.60 -0.92 -24.56
CA LEU A 244 -0.89 0.45 -24.10
C LEU A 244 -2.06 0.45 -23.09
N PHE A 245 -3.16 -0.23 -23.41
CA PHE A 245 -4.29 -0.36 -22.48
C PHE A 245 -3.95 -1.19 -21.23
N ALA A 246 -3.12 -2.21 -21.38
CA ALA A 246 -2.67 -3.03 -20.26
C ALA A 246 -1.86 -2.20 -19.24
N LEU A 247 -1.03 -1.24 -19.68
CA LEU A 247 -0.28 -0.35 -18.78
C LEU A 247 -1.20 0.47 -17.89
N VAL A 248 -2.31 1.02 -18.44
CA VAL A 248 -3.32 1.74 -17.67
C VAL A 248 -3.98 0.81 -16.63
N ALA A 249 -4.31 -0.42 -17.02
CA ALA A 249 -4.89 -1.41 -16.10
C ALA A 249 -3.91 -1.76 -14.96
N VAL A 250 -2.63 -1.97 -15.27
CA VAL A 250 -1.56 -2.22 -14.28
C VAL A 250 -1.41 -1.03 -13.33
N ARG A 251 -1.42 0.21 -13.85
CA ARG A 251 -1.38 1.41 -13.02
C ARG A 251 -2.56 1.50 -12.04
N ASN A 252 -3.74 1.15 -12.48
CA ASN A 252 -4.95 1.18 -11.64
C ASN A 252 -5.03 0.02 -10.63
N ALA A 253 -4.21 -1.01 -10.79
CA ALA A 253 -4.10 -2.11 -9.81
C ALA A 253 -3.17 -1.81 -8.63
N VAL A 254 -2.59 -0.60 -8.57
CA VAL A 254 -1.67 -0.18 -7.50
C VAL A 254 -2.39 -0.11 -6.16
N PRO A 255 -1.89 -0.77 -5.09
CA PRO A 255 -2.51 -0.75 -3.76
C PRO A 255 -2.59 0.66 -3.17
N GLY A 256 -3.72 0.98 -2.54
CA GLY A 256 -3.95 2.28 -1.91
C GLY A 256 -4.21 3.41 -2.89
N LEU A 257 -4.42 3.11 -4.17
CA LEU A 257 -4.87 4.05 -5.22
C LEU A 257 -4.21 5.43 -5.14
N PRO A 258 -2.88 5.54 -5.32
CA PRO A 258 -2.21 6.84 -5.26
C PRO A 258 -2.79 7.79 -6.31
N PRO A 259 -2.82 9.12 -6.05
CA PRO A 259 -3.29 10.09 -7.02
C PRO A 259 -2.44 10.08 -8.28
N ILE A 260 -3.04 10.50 -9.39
CA ILE A 260 -2.32 10.69 -10.66
C ILE A 260 -1.26 11.77 -10.46
N GLY A 261 -0.03 11.52 -10.96
CA GLY A 261 1.11 12.40 -10.78
C GLY A 261 1.92 12.09 -9.50
N SER A 262 1.74 10.90 -8.93
CA SER A 262 2.63 10.41 -7.86
C SER A 262 4.02 10.05 -8.40
N LEU A 263 5.00 9.90 -7.51
CA LEU A 263 6.35 9.46 -7.86
C LEU A 263 6.34 8.13 -8.65
N PHE A 264 5.40 7.24 -8.35
CA PHE A 264 5.18 6.00 -9.09
C PHE A 264 4.91 6.24 -10.57
N ASP A 265 4.06 7.23 -10.89
CA ASP A 265 3.73 7.58 -12.27
C ASP A 265 4.96 8.15 -13.00
N TYR A 266 5.70 9.04 -12.36
CA TYR A 266 6.94 9.61 -12.92
C TYR A 266 8.08 8.61 -13.04
N ALA A 267 8.16 7.63 -12.13
CA ALA A 267 9.24 6.62 -12.17
C ALA A 267 9.00 5.54 -13.24
N SER A 268 7.75 5.28 -13.64
CA SER A 268 7.46 4.14 -14.52
C SER A 268 6.34 4.39 -15.53
N PHE A 269 5.13 4.68 -15.09
CA PHE A 269 3.93 4.68 -15.92
C PHE A 269 4.03 5.61 -17.12
N LEU A 270 4.36 6.90 -16.90
CA LEU A 270 4.41 7.90 -17.97
C LEU A 270 5.44 7.57 -19.05
N TRP A 271 6.60 7.08 -18.65
CA TRP A 271 7.66 6.69 -19.60
C TRP A 271 7.31 5.41 -20.35
N ALA A 272 6.77 4.42 -19.66
CA ALA A 272 6.33 3.17 -20.28
C ALA A 272 5.27 3.45 -21.35
N GLU A 273 4.28 4.27 -21.04
CA GLU A 273 3.21 4.66 -21.94
C GLU A 273 3.73 5.46 -23.15
N ALA A 274 4.61 6.44 -22.90
CA ALA A 274 5.24 7.21 -23.96
C ALA A 274 6.07 6.34 -24.93
N ILE A 275 6.86 5.40 -24.38
CA ILE A 275 7.65 4.46 -25.19
C ILE A 275 6.75 3.59 -26.08
N VAL A 276 5.67 3.04 -25.52
CA VAL A 276 4.74 2.19 -26.29
C VAL A 276 4.02 3.02 -27.36
N ALA A 277 3.50 4.20 -27.02
CA ALA A 277 2.81 5.08 -27.96
C ALA A 277 3.72 5.51 -29.13
N LEU A 278 4.96 5.94 -28.83
CA LEU A 278 5.95 6.31 -29.84
C LEU A 278 6.35 5.11 -30.70
N SER A 279 6.45 3.91 -30.13
CA SER A 279 6.75 2.69 -30.87
C SER A 279 5.64 2.36 -31.85
N ILE A 280 4.37 2.45 -31.45
CA ILE A 280 3.21 2.25 -32.33
C ILE A 280 3.23 3.27 -33.46
N ALA A 281 3.39 4.57 -33.15
CA ALA A 281 3.45 5.62 -34.14
C ALA A 281 4.57 5.39 -35.16
N THR A 282 5.77 5.03 -34.69
CA THR A 282 6.94 4.78 -35.52
C THR A 282 6.72 3.59 -36.47
N VAL A 283 6.19 2.47 -35.95
CA VAL A 283 5.91 1.26 -36.77
C VAL A 283 4.83 1.57 -37.80
N THR A 284 3.81 2.32 -37.44
CA THR A 284 2.73 2.70 -38.36
C THR A 284 3.25 3.57 -39.50
N VAL A 285 3.95 4.67 -39.19
CA VAL A 285 4.50 5.59 -40.18
C VAL A 285 5.48 4.88 -41.10
N HIS A 286 6.41 4.11 -40.53
CA HIS A 286 7.38 3.33 -41.30
C HIS A 286 6.70 2.29 -42.23
N GLY A 287 5.70 1.57 -41.70
CA GLY A 287 4.95 0.58 -42.47
C GLY A 287 4.23 1.19 -43.67
N VAL A 288 3.58 2.35 -43.50
CA VAL A 288 2.94 3.09 -44.59
C VAL A 288 3.94 3.53 -45.66
N ILE A 289 5.13 4.03 -45.26
CA ILE A 289 6.17 4.44 -46.21
C ILE A 289 6.66 3.25 -47.01
N VAL A 290 6.91 2.11 -46.38
CA VAL A 290 7.38 0.89 -47.04
C VAL A 290 6.33 0.33 -48.04
N GLU A 291 5.04 0.37 -47.68
CA GLU A 291 3.97 -0.08 -48.57
C GLU A 291 3.78 0.83 -49.78
N ARG A 292 3.93 2.15 -49.63
CA ARG A 292 3.86 3.11 -50.73
C ARG A 292 5.05 3.02 -51.70
N SER A 293 6.16 2.45 -51.28
CA SER A 293 7.37 2.29 -52.07
C SER A 293 7.43 0.96 -52.85
N ARG A 294 6.44 0.09 -52.68
CA ARG A 294 6.24 -1.16 -53.41
C ARG A 294 5.26 -0.99 -54.56
#